data_efa1824a462969d9526b511da469f19f
#
_entry.id   efa1824a462969d9526b511da469f19f
#
_cell.length_a   1.000
_cell.length_b   1.000
_cell.length_c   1.000
_cell.angle_alpha   90.00
_cell.angle_beta   90.00
_cell.angle_gamma   90.00
#
_symmetry.space_group_name_H-M   'P 1'
#
loop_
_entity.id
_entity.type
_entity.pdbx_description
1 polymer ?
#
loop_
_entity_poly.entity_id
_entity_poly.type
_entity_poly.pdbx_seq_one_letter_code
_entity_poly.pdbx_strand_id
1 'polypeptide(L)'
;MEYVLVACAALAAAILTPRYLPSKLGATRRRVAVVAFRTLFALIALFCVLTTSILSIPANQVGVERRIYGWSNLANGHIIATQGETGYQAQIISPGTFRFSLFANVLNSIERLPVVVVPNGFYGRIVANDGAPLPGGQIMADAWPEEDFQKYLDAEYFLTHGGQKGLQLSVLKPGVYPLNLALFQIKVGYSKNGQSLDTNGDVFDIRGLTKEPKPLDTSLTNIPAGSVGVVRSSVQANGADCKPITAKTEEGGVTAELVPQGCRGVWATSLPPNDYYLNRDAYDVTLVSTRVTALEFKGGFERRFIDLKVDPKGDFVQTERLMSFPQPPDAADAAVSTKIEGWEIPQELRAIVQITPENAPIVVAAVGGQLEANQRIVIPSIRSIVRTVYGGEITLPQTDEKGAASTVTRQTRVLDTIENRTVLEEAILKRAQEDGRRAGVDVKEIRLGESAIPPELLLARQREQLAGQLKAAYIQEQYSQEQRQKTEQARATADAQRDIVTAQVAVQTAKLAEERKQAEGHAERLFLEEQAAGQTAQANVLGKESVLQLQQTKLLLELLGQHPELVANLKLPQVYVAGSAQGGLEAAAAIFGSMVRPETQK
;
A
#
# COMPACT_ATOMS: atom_id res chain seq x y z
N MET A 1 64.21 -1.19 -16.84
CA MET A 1 65.67 -0.96 -16.81
C MET A 1 66.42 -2.27 -17.11
N GLU A 2 66.07 -3.41 -16.57
CA GLU A 2 66.74 -4.69 -16.76
C GLU A 2 66.89 -5.10 -18.23
N TYR A 3 65.84 -5.03 -19.02
CA TYR A 3 65.87 -5.37 -20.46
C TYR A 3 66.79 -4.44 -21.27
N VAL A 4 66.94 -3.18 -20.87
CA VAL A 4 67.86 -2.23 -21.52
C VAL A 4 69.31 -2.60 -21.23
N LEU A 5 69.59 -2.94 -19.97
CA LEU A 5 70.92 -3.42 -19.57
C LEU A 5 71.27 -4.73 -20.30
N VAL A 6 70.34 -5.66 -20.41
CA VAL A 6 70.49 -6.90 -21.16
C VAL A 6 70.70 -6.61 -22.65
N ALA A 7 69.96 -5.68 -23.25
CA ALA A 7 70.17 -5.28 -24.64
C ALA A 7 71.53 -4.65 -24.87
N CYS A 8 72.00 -3.76 -23.99
CA CYS A 8 73.30 -3.15 -24.06
C CYS A 8 74.39 -4.20 -23.88
N ALA A 9 74.24 -5.12 -22.93
CA ALA A 9 75.16 -6.23 -22.71
C ALA A 9 75.26 -7.20 -23.93
N ALA A 10 74.09 -7.49 -24.53
CA ALA A 10 73.99 -8.29 -25.74
C ALA A 10 74.69 -7.62 -26.95
N LEU A 11 74.49 -6.31 -27.12
CA LEU A 11 75.18 -5.55 -28.17
C LEU A 11 76.66 -5.49 -27.93
N ALA A 12 77.11 -5.24 -26.70
CA ALA A 12 78.53 -5.28 -26.32
C ALA A 12 79.13 -6.69 -26.57
N ALA A 13 78.42 -7.76 -26.19
CA ALA A 13 78.81 -9.13 -26.46
C ALA A 13 78.94 -9.44 -27.98
N ALA A 14 77.95 -8.89 -28.79
CA ALA A 14 78.02 -9.06 -30.25
C ALA A 14 79.27 -8.40 -30.87
N ILE A 15 79.63 -7.19 -30.34
CA ILE A 15 80.85 -6.48 -30.80
C ILE A 15 82.11 -7.22 -30.38
N LEU A 16 82.15 -7.76 -29.17
CA LEU A 16 83.34 -8.40 -28.59
C LEU A 16 83.51 -9.86 -29.01
N THR A 17 82.56 -10.52 -29.64
CA THR A 17 82.61 -11.93 -30.08
C THR A 17 83.86 -12.30 -30.86
N PRO A 18 84.41 -11.47 -31.79
CA PRO A 18 85.66 -11.88 -32.51
C PRO A 18 86.87 -11.97 -31.59
N ARG A 19 86.89 -11.28 -30.43
CA ARG A 19 87.98 -11.22 -29.46
C ARG A 19 88.01 -12.44 -28.54
N TYR A 20 86.85 -13.01 -28.23
CA TYR A 20 86.72 -14.13 -27.28
C TYR A 20 86.67 -15.52 -27.95
N LEU A 21 86.45 -15.61 -29.27
CA LEU A 21 86.46 -16.88 -29.95
C LEU A 21 87.94 -17.42 -30.14
N PRO A 22 88.19 -18.63 -29.68
CA PRO A 22 89.56 -19.16 -29.71
C PRO A 22 90.13 -19.27 -31.13
N SER A 23 91.41 -18.90 -31.31
CA SER A 23 92.14 -18.91 -32.58
C SER A 23 92.39 -20.31 -33.15
N LYS A 24 92.12 -21.36 -32.37
CA LYS A 24 92.25 -22.77 -32.76
C LYS A 24 91.17 -23.32 -33.69
N LEU A 25 90.09 -22.60 -33.91
CA LEU A 25 89.05 -22.94 -34.90
C LEU A 25 89.54 -22.55 -36.31
N GLY A 26 89.43 -23.44 -37.27
CA GLY A 26 89.74 -23.13 -38.67
C GLY A 26 88.99 -21.88 -39.17
N ALA A 27 89.66 -21.11 -40.05
CA ALA A 27 89.21 -19.76 -40.44
C ALA A 27 87.72 -19.65 -40.89
N THR A 28 87.22 -20.66 -41.61
CA THR A 28 85.85 -20.73 -42.09
C THR A 28 84.86 -21.00 -40.94
N ARG A 29 85.12 -21.94 -40.06
CA ARG A 29 84.33 -22.28 -38.89
C ARG A 29 84.23 -21.11 -37.88
N ARG A 30 85.35 -20.40 -37.72
CA ARG A 30 85.41 -19.19 -36.86
C ARG A 30 84.57 -18.07 -37.44
N ARG A 31 84.57 -17.81 -38.77
CA ARG A 31 83.71 -16.83 -39.42
C ARG A 31 82.21 -17.18 -39.23
N VAL A 32 81.86 -18.45 -39.46
CA VAL A 32 80.45 -18.92 -39.25
C VAL A 32 80.06 -18.77 -37.79
N ALA A 33 80.87 -19.17 -36.83
CA ALA A 33 80.55 -19.02 -35.40
C ALA A 33 80.41 -17.53 -34.98
N VAL A 34 81.30 -16.63 -35.45
CA VAL A 34 81.23 -15.21 -35.19
C VAL A 34 79.94 -14.63 -35.74
N VAL A 35 79.51 -14.99 -36.95
CA VAL A 35 78.27 -14.55 -37.55
C VAL A 35 77.07 -15.07 -36.74
N ALA A 36 77.08 -16.40 -36.39
CA ALA A 36 75.99 -17.00 -35.62
C ALA A 36 75.85 -16.40 -34.22
N PHE A 37 76.89 -16.10 -33.48
CA PHE A 37 76.85 -15.44 -32.18
C PHE A 37 76.39 -13.96 -32.30
N ARG A 38 76.86 -13.22 -33.32
CA ARG A 38 76.45 -11.86 -33.57
C ARG A 38 74.97 -11.77 -33.92
N THR A 39 74.43 -12.66 -34.76
CA THR A 39 73.02 -12.73 -35.08
C THR A 39 72.20 -13.12 -33.85
N LEU A 40 72.66 -14.08 -33.03
CA LEU A 40 71.95 -14.43 -31.78
C LEU A 40 71.86 -13.24 -30.81
N PHE A 41 73.03 -12.60 -30.53
CA PHE A 41 73.00 -11.43 -29.64
C PHE A 41 72.27 -10.24 -30.22
N ALA A 42 72.30 -10.04 -31.53
CA ALA A 42 71.47 -9.00 -32.20
C ALA A 42 69.99 -9.31 -32.08
N LEU A 43 69.52 -10.58 -32.17
CA LEU A 43 68.14 -10.98 -31.98
C LEU A 43 67.71 -10.79 -30.50
N ILE A 44 68.62 -11.15 -29.54
CA ILE A 44 68.31 -10.87 -28.12
C ILE A 44 68.19 -9.40 -27.86
N ALA A 45 69.10 -8.58 -28.38
CA ALA A 45 68.96 -7.10 -28.25
C ALA A 45 67.71 -6.56 -28.90
N LEU A 46 67.36 -7.03 -30.11
CA LEU A 46 66.13 -6.67 -30.80
C LEU A 46 64.89 -7.08 -29.98
N PHE A 47 64.86 -8.29 -29.44
CA PHE A 47 63.77 -8.76 -28.58
C PHE A 47 63.61 -7.86 -27.33
N CYS A 48 64.71 -7.52 -26.66
CA CYS A 48 64.67 -6.61 -25.51
C CYS A 48 64.19 -5.21 -25.89
N VAL A 49 64.60 -4.67 -27.04
CA VAL A 49 64.09 -3.39 -27.54
C VAL A 49 62.62 -3.47 -27.88
N LEU A 50 62.17 -4.53 -28.54
CA LEU A 50 60.76 -4.71 -28.86
C LEU A 50 59.90 -4.81 -27.59
N THR A 51 60.30 -5.60 -26.61
CA THR A 51 59.56 -5.74 -25.35
C THR A 51 59.45 -4.42 -24.58
N THR A 52 60.49 -3.59 -24.61
CA THR A 52 60.48 -2.25 -23.96
C THR A 52 59.72 -1.19 -24.76
N SER A 53 59.44 -1.45 -26.04
CA SER A 53 58.81 -0.50 -26.97
C SER A 53 57.33 -0.82 -27.24
N ILE A 54 56.84 -2.01 -26.83
CA ILE A 54 55.43 -2.36 -26.99
C ILE A 54 54.65 -1.87 -25.77
N LEU A 55 53.67 -1.03 -26.06
CA LEU A 55 52.69 -0.55 -25.08
C LEU A 55 51.34 -1.20 -25.36
N SER A 56 50.83 -1.96 -24.42
CA SER A 56 49.51 -2.58 -24.47
C SER A 56 48.75 -2.25 -23.21
N ILE A 57 47.58 -1.63 -23.39
CA ILE A 57 46.62 -1.33 -22.32
C ILE A 57 45.38 -2.20 -22.51
N PRO A 58 45.01 -3.05 -21.55
CA PRO A 58 43.77 -3.82 -21.62
C PRO A 58 42.52 -2.92 -21.75
N ALA A 59 41.44 -3.46 -22.31
CA ALA A 59 40.19 -2.70 -22.53
C ALA A 59 39.49 -2.22 -21.24
N ASN A 60 39.80 -2.86 -20.10
CA ASN A 60 39.24 -2.51 -18.77
C ASN A 60 40.21 -1.63 -17.93
N GLN A 61 41.25 -1.11 -18.52
CA GLN A 61 42.26 -0.31 -17.84
C GLN A 61 42.60 0.94 -18.65
N VAL A 62 43.07 1.96 -17.94
CA VAL A 62 43.61 3.21 -18.47
C VAL A 62 45.08 3.27 -18.17
N GLY A 63 45.88 3.71 -19.13
CA GLY A 63 47.29 3.98 -18.91
C GLY A 63 47.51 5.42 -18.46
N VAL A 64 48.09 5.60 -17.27
CA VAL A 64 48.58 6.90 -16.81
C VAL A 64 50.08 6.94 -16.94
N GLU A 65 50.56 7.87 -17.78
CA GLU A 65 51.97 8.04 -18.04
C GLU A 65 52.64 8.91 -16.97
N ARG A 66 53.66 8.41 -16.34
CA ARG A 66 54.57 9.18 -15.48
C ARG A 66 55.90 9.33 -16.18
N ARG A 67 56.21 10.56 -16.62
CA ARG A 67 57.49 10.85 -17.24
C ARG A 67 58.58 10.95 -16.20
N ILE A 68 59.60 10.11 -16.33
CA ILE A 68 60.73 10.08 -15.41
C ILE A 68 61.81 11.10 -15.85
N TYR A 69 62.00 11.26 -17.16
CA TYR A 69 62.96 12.19 -17.75
C TYR A 69 62.22 13.23 -18.59
N GLY A 70 62.25 14.48 -18.19
CA GLY A 70 61.65 15.61 -18.90
C GLY A 70 62.63 16.76 -19.07
N TRP A 71 62.32 17.68 -19.96
CA TRP A 71 63.15 18.85 -20.24
C TRP A 71 62.94 19.98 -19.20
N SER A 72 61.86 19.92 -18.46
CA SER A 72 61.50 20.88 -17.43
C SER A 72 60.93 20.16 -16.21
N ASN A 73 61.05 20.75 -15.05
CA ASN A 73 60.43 20.27 -13.82
C ASN A 73 59.02 20.83 -13.70
N LEU A 74 58.16 20.05 -13.07
CA LEU A 74 56.82 20.49 -12.74
C LEU A 74 56.83 21.73 -11.83
N ALA A 75 55.96 22.69 -12.05
CA ALA A 75 55.83 23.88 -11.20
C ALA A 75 55.45 23.48 -9.76
N ASN A 76 55.97 24.28 -8.80
CA ASN A 76 55.68 24.04 -7.38
C ASN A 76 54.18 24.06 -7.08
N GLY A 77 53.66 23.06 -6.40
CA GLY A 77 52.26 22.93 -6.02
C GLY A 77 51.39 22.13 -6.98
N HIS A 78 51.91 21.80 -8.15
CA HIS A 78 51.23 20.95 -9.13
C HIS A 78 51.73 19.47 -9.06
N ILE A 79 50.84 18.56 -9.39
CA ILE A 79 51.13 17.12 -9.42
C ILE A 79 51.05 16.58 -10.86
N ILE A 80 50.28 17.26 -11.72
CA ILE A 80 50.01 16.84 -13.09
C ILE A 80 50.69 17.79 -14.08
N ALA A 81 51.42 17.20 -15.01
CA ALA A 81 52.13 17.90 -16.07
C ALA A 81 51.24 18.02 -17.33
N THR A 82 51.10 19.25 -17.85
CA THR A 82 50.31 19.57 -19.05
C THR A 82 51.18 19.80 -20.28
N GLN A 83 52.45 20.22 -20.12
CA GLN A 83 53.33 20.62 -21.22
C GLN A 83 54.54 19.67 -21.37
N GLY A 84 54.44 18.47 -20.84
CA GLY A 84 55.53 17.48 -20.99
C GLY A 84 56.64 17.57 -19.96
N GLU A 85 56.42 18.24 -18.85
CA GLU A 85 57.27 18.27 -17.66
C GLU A 85 57.43 16.87 -17.06
N THR A 86 58.39 16.73 -16.15
CA THR A 86 58.53 15.47 -15.36
C THR A 86 57.37 15.32 -14.41
N GLY A 87 56.84 14.09 -14.27
CA GLY A 87 55.70 13.78 -13.41
C GLY A 87 54.56 13.07 -14.16
N TYR A 88 53.40 12.96 -13.50
CA TYR A 88 52.23 12.39 -14.11
C TYR A 88 51.70 13.31 -15.22
N GLN A 89 51.48 12.74 -16.41
CA GLN A 89 50.99 13.52 -17.55
C GLN A 89 49.47 13.64 -17.49
N ALA A 90 48.93 14.79 -17.93
CA ALA A 90 47.47 15.01 -18.00
C ALA A 90 46.80 14.05 -18.99
N GLN A 91 47.45 13.83 -20.12
CA GLN A 91 46.92 12.91 -21.15
C GLN A 91 46.98 11.45 -20.69
N ILE A 92 45.87 10.74 -20.89
CA ILE A 92 45.77 9.31 -20.60
C ILE A 92 45.97 8.48 -21.87
N ILE A 93 46.41 7.25 -21.70
CA ILE A 93 46.44 6.25 -22.76
C ILE A 93 45.12 5.49 -22.69
N SER A 94 44.33 5.60 -23.76
CA SER A 94 42.96 5.04 -23.82
C SER A 94 42.94 3.52 -23.64
N PRO A 95 41.84 2.97 -23.07
CA PRO A 95 41.63 1.53 -22.95
C PRO A 95 41.70 0.83 -24.31
N GLY A 96 42.27 -0.40 -24.34
CA GLY A 96 42.39 -1.18 -25.55
C GLY A 96 43.49 -0.70 -26.52
N THR A 97 44.32 0.27 -26.12
CA THR A 97 45.40 0.78 -26.98
C THR A 97 46.54 -0.24 -27.08
N PHE A 98 46.89 -0.55 -28.34
CA PHE A 98 48.11 -1.25 -28.66
C PHE A 98 48.98 -0.33 -29.56
N ARG A 99 50.12 0.09 -29.06
CA ARG A 99 50.98 1.06 -29.74
C ARG A 99 52.45 0.64 -29.63
N PHE A 100 53.17 0.85 -30.71
CA PHE A 100 54.63 0.77 -30.69
C PHE A 100 55.21 2.18 -30.47
N SER A 101 56.01 2.34 -29.42
CA SER A 101 56.72 3.57 -29.13
C SER A 101 58.12 3.22 -28.59
N LEU A 102 59.12 3.64 -29.29
CA LEU A 102 60.48 3.25 -29.00
C LEU A 102 60.90 3.65 -27.57
N PHE A 103 61.29 2.69 -26.76
CA PHE A 103 61.67 2.86 -25.35
C PHE A 103 60.61 3.47 -24.42
N ALA A 104 59.32 3.39 -24.80
CA ALA A 104 58.24 3.99 -24.01
C ALA A 104 58.25 3.50 -22.54
N ASN A 105 58.44 2.20 -22.31
CA ASN A 105 58.48 1.60 -20.97
C ASN A 105 59.79 1.86 -20.20
N VAL A 106 60.75 2.54 -20.81
CA VAL A 106 62.06 2.89 -20.20
C VAL A 106 62.11 4.35 -19.82
N LEU A 107 61.65 5.22 -20.73
CA LEU A 107 61.65 6.67 -20.54
C LEU A 107 60.52 7.13 -19.62
N ASN A 108 59.41 6.38 -19.67
CA ASN A 108 58.21 6.68 -18.88
C ASN A 108 57.81 5.45 -18.05
N SER A 109 57.28 5.68 -16.87
CA SER A 109 56.58 4.69 -16.08
C SER A 109 55.11 4.74 -16.44
N ILE A 110 54.56 3.66 -17.00
CA ILE A 110 53.15 3.62 -17.37
C ILE A 110 52.40 2.80 -16.34
N GLU A 111 51.56 3.45 -15.58
CA GLU A 111 50.71 2.82 -14.60
C GLU A 111 49.38 2.45 -15.25
N ARG A 112 49.00 1.14 -15.12
CA ARG A 112 47.74 0.61 -15.64
C ARG A 112 46.73 0.60 -14.52
N LEU A 113 45.73 1.49 -14.61
CA LEU A 113 44.71 1.69 -13.58
C LEU A 113 43.35 1.22 -14.07
N PRO A 114 42.49 0.73 -13.19
CA PRO A 114 41.15 0.32 -13.57
C PRO A 114 40.34 1.49 -14.13
N VAL A 115 39.49 1.21 -15.11
CA VAL A 115 38.46 2.16 -15.55
C VAL A 115 37.43 2.34 -14.44
N VAL A 116 37.02 3.58 -14.20
CA VAL A 116 36.01 3.89 -13.17
C VAL A 116 34.64 3.42 -13.62
N VAL A 117 34.00 2.60 -12.82
CA VAL A 117 32.64 2.11 -13.05
C VAL A 117 31.74 2.64 -11.97
N VAL A 118 30.73 3.42 -12.37
CA VAL A 118 29.67 3.91 -11.48
C VAL A 118 28.40 3.13 -11.78
N PRO A 119 27.92 2.29 -10.85
CA PRO A 119 26.73 1.47 -11.07
C PRO A 119 25.45 2.32 -11.03
N ASN A 120 24.37 1.78 -11.60
CA ASN A 120 23.06 2.41 -11.56
C ASN A 120 22.58 2.60 -10.11
N GLY A 121 21.95 3.74 -9.85
CA GLY A 121 21.45 4.08 -8.51
C GLY A 121 22.51 4.73 -7.60
N PHE A 122 23.75 4.92 -8.09
CA PHE A 122 24.82 5.57 -7.35
C PHE A 122 25.48 6.67 -8.20
N TYR A 123 26.20 7.55 -7.55
CA TYR A 123 27.04 8.55 -8.22
C TYR A 123 28.50 8.39 -7.79
N GLY A 124 29.40 8.82 -8.64
CA GLY A 124 30.82 8.93 -8.32
C GLY A 124 31.14 10.30 -7.74
N ARG A 125 31.64 10.33 -6.50
CA ARG A 125 32.14 11.53 -5.84
C ARG A 125 33.55 11.80 -6.33
N ILE A 126 33.78 13.01 -6.83
CA ILE A 126 35.05 13.41 -7.45
C ILE A 126 35.86 14.25 -6.47
N VAL A 127 37.15 13.91 -6.33
CA VAL A 127 38.13 14.75 -5.64
C VAL A 127 39.28 15.00 -6.61
N ALA A 128 39.58 16.25 -6.91
CA ALA A 128 40.72 16.63 -7.74
C ALA A 128 41.96 16.88 -6.86
N ASN A 129 43.05 16.18 -7.18
CA ASN A 129 44.32 16.30 -6.45
C ASN A 129 45.13 17.52 -6.87
N ASP A 130 44.86 18.09 -8.04
CA ASP A 130 45.53 19.26 -8.60
C ASP A 130 44.51 20.22 -9.23
N GLY A 131 44.89 21.43 -9.46
CA GLY A 131 44.06 22.51 -10.02
C GLY A 131 44.26 23.85 -9.29
N ALA A 132 43.43 24.81 -9.63
CA ALA A 132 43.40 26.11 -8.98
C ALA A 132 43.02 25.96 -7.49
N PRO A 133 43.63 26.76 -6.58
CA PRO A 133 43.24 26.74 -5.18
C PRO A 133 41.81 27.25 -4.99
N LEU A 134 41.11 26.69 -4.01
CA LEU A 134 39.76 27.17 -3.64
C LEU A 134 39.85 28.60 -3.06
N PRO A 135 38.94 29.50 -3.44
CA PRO A 135 38.80 30.81 -2.80
C PRO A 135 38.53 30.69 -1.30
N GLY A 136 38.96 31.70 -0.53
CA GLY A 136 38.75 31.72 0.92
C GLY A 136 37.25 31.60 1.28
N GLY A 137 36.90 30.65 2.17
CA GLY A 137 35.50 30.39 2.60
C GLY A 137 34.73 29.40 1.75
N GLN A 138 35.28 28.93 0.63
CA GLN A 138 34.71 27.88 -0.19
C GLN A 138 35.20 26.50 0.29
N ILE A 139 34.28 25.55 0.45
CA ILE A 139 34.59 24.23 0.97
C ILE A 139 34.71 23.21 -0.18
N MET A 140 34.06 23.45 -1.28
CA MET A 140 34.00 22.59 -2.46
C MET A 140 34.29 23.43 -3.72
N ALA A 141 34.81 22.78 -4.73
CA ALA A 141 34.98 23.36 -6.06
C ALA A 141 33.62 23.73 -6.68
N ASP A 142 33.63 24.71 -7.55
CA ASP A 142 32.45 25.11 -8.30
C ASP A 142 31.89 23.98 -9.17
N ALA A 143 30.58 24.02 -9.43
CA ALA A 143 29.95 23.07 -10.37
C ALA A 143 30.51 23.24 -11.77
N TRP A 144 30.79 22.16 -12.44
CA TRP A 144 31.17 22.18 -13.85
C TRP A 144 29.94 22.55 -14.70
N PRO A 145 30.13 23.37 -15.76
CA PRO A 145 29.05 23.63 -16.71
C PRO A 145 28.52 22.32 -17.32
N GLU A 146 27.22 22.18 -17.40
CA GLU A 146 26.60 20.92 -17.86
C GLU A 146 26.96 20.61 -19.32
N GLU A 147 27.10 21.65 -20.15
CA GLU A 147 27.52 21.56 -21.56
C GLU A 147 28.98 21.06 -21.71
N ASP A 148 29.86 21.44 -20.80
CA ASP A 148 31.26 21.10 -20.82
C ASP A 148 31.64 19.96 -19.86
N PHE A 149 30.67 19.33 -19.22
CA PHE A 149 30.91 18.29 -18.20
C PHE A 149 31.87 17.19 -18.71
N GLN A 150 31.66 16.71 -19.94
CA GLN A 150 32.52 15.69 -20.53
C GLN A 150 33.95 16.19 -20.79
N LYS A 151 34.12 17.47 -21.10
CA LYS A 151 35.45 18.08 -21.32
C LYS A 151 36.21 18.21 -20.01
N TYR A 152 35.51 18.55 -18.92
CA TYR A 152 36.12 18.65 -17.58
C TYR A 152 36.60 17.29 -17.04
N LEU A 153 36.17 16.16 -17.61
CA LEU A 153 36.71 14.84 -17.30
C LEU A 153 38.10 14.61 -17.92
N ASP A 154 38.47 15.39 -18.94
CA ASP A 154 39.83 15.42 -19.48
C ASP A 154 40.73 16.25 -18.55
N ALA A 155 41.82 15.67 -18.10
CA ALA A 155 42.69 16.30 -17.12
C ALA A 155 43.40 17.56 -17.66
N GLU A 156 43.74 17.59 -18.95
CA GLU A 156 44.37 18.75 -19.60
C GLU A 156 43.36 19.92 -19.69
N TYR A 157 42.13 19.62 -20.14
CA TYR A 157 41.07 20.62 -20.19
C TYR A 157 40.75 21.16 -18.81
N PHE A 158 40.59 20.28 -17.81
CA PHE A 158 40.30 20.66 -16.43
C PHE A 158 41.34 21.66 -15.89
N LEU A 159 42.62 21.32 -16.02
CA LEU A 159 43.71 22.16 -15.49
C LEU A 159 43.87 23.49 -16.21
N THR A 160 43.58 23.55 -17.51
CA THR A 160 43.73 24.77 -18.34
C THR A 160 42.51 25.67 -18.32
N HIS A 161 41.32 25.15 -17.94
CA HIS A 161 40.06 25.90 -17.91
C HIS A 161 39.57 26.20 -16.49
N GLY A 162 40.48 26.34 -15.53
CA GLY A 162 40.16 26.82 -14.19
C GLY A 162 39.56 25.74 -13.26
N GLY A 163 39.81 24.49 -13.55
CA GLY A 163 39.44 23.39 -12.65
C GLY A 163 40.07 23.59 -11.27
N GLN A 164 39.28 23.48 -10.23
CA GLN A 164 39.70 23.74 -8.84
C GLN A 164 40.08 22.44 -8.13
N LYS A 165 41.15 22.52 -7.34
CA LYS A 165 41.63 21.42 -6.49
C LYS A 165 40.64 21.15 -5.34
N GLY A 166 40.47 19.88 -4.97
CA GLY A 166 39.67 19.45 -3.81
C GLY A 166 38.40 18.74 -4.18
N LEU A 167 37.46 18.71 -3.26
CA LEU A 167 36.17 18.06 -3.44
C LEU A 167 35.34 18.81 -4.48
N GLN A 168 34.88 18.10 -5.50
CA GLN A 168 34.09 18.68 -6.59
C GLN A 168 32.61 18.69 -6.24
N LEU A 169 31.89 19.74 -6.60
CA LEU A 169 30.42 19.80 -6.46
C LEU A 169 29.76 18.88 -7.48
N SER A 170 30.29 18.85 -8.70
CA SER A 170 29.84 17.94 -9.77
C SER A 170 30.15 16.49 -9.45
N VAL A 171 29.24 15.59 -9.85
CA VAL A 171 29.33 14.15 -9.59
C VAL A 171 29.25 13.34 -10.90
N LEU A 172 29.90 12.18 -10.92
CA LEU A 172 29.76 11.25 -12.03
C LEU A 172 28.41 10.52 -11.95
N LYS A 173 27.63 10.63 -13.02
CA LYS A 173 26.41 9.82 -13.20
C LYS A 173 26.78 8.35 -13.49
N PRO A 174 25.84 7.39 -13.43
CA PRO A 174 26.11 6.00 -13.79
C PRO A 174 26.75 5.86 -15.16
N GLY A 175 27.82 5.07 -15.24
CA GLY A 175 28.57 4.89 -16.48
C GLY A 175 29.95 4.34 -16.25
N VAL A 176 30.72 4.26 -17.35
CA VAL A 176 32.11 3.80 -17.38
C VAL A 176 32.98 4.94 -17.87
N TYR A 177 33.95 5.34 -17.06
CA TYR A 177 34.76 6.53 -17.28
C TYR A 177 36.25 6.20 -17.32
N PRO A 178 36.93 6.36 -18.45
CA PRO A 178 38.38 6.31 -18.53
C PRO A 178 38.95 7.66 -18.06
N LEU A 179 39.32 7.74 -16.79
CA LEU A 179 39.80 8.99 -16.16
C LEU A 179 41.26 8.95 -15.80
N ASN A 180 41.89 10.12 -15.72
CA ASN A 180 43.21 10.25 -15.14
C ASN A 180 43.14 10.17 -13.61
N LEU A 181 43.41 8.96 -13.05
CA LEU A 181 43.34 8.72 -11.61
C LEU A 181 44.53 9.30 -10.82
N ALA A 182 45.52 9.89 -11.48
CA ALA A 182 46.52 10.73 -10.79
C ALA A 182 45.92 12.10 -10.44
N LEU A 183 45.05 12.65 -11.33
CA LEU A 183 44.36 13.90 -11.07
C LEU A 183 43.10 13.67 -10.23
N PHE A 184 42.27 12.72 -10.62
CA PHE A 184 40.96 12.50 -10.00
C PHE A 184 40.99 11.25 -9.10
N GLN A 185 40.53 11.41 -7.88
CA GLN A 185 40.13 10.30 -7.01
C GLN A 185 38.61 10.20 -7.06
N ILE A 186 38.12 9.03 -7.41
CA ILE A 186 36.68 8.79 -7.49
C ILE A 186 36.26 7.83 -6.39
N LYS A 187 35.24 8.21 -5.62
CA LYS A 187 34.66 7.39 -4.57
C LYS A 187 33.24 7.04 -4.92
N VAL A 188 32.90 5.74 -4.87
CA VAL A 188 31.57 5.21 -5.14
C VAL A 188 31.16 4.33 -3.97
N GLY A 189 30.08 4.67 -3.28
CA GLY A 189 29.55 3.88 -2.18
C GLY A 189 28.50 2.88 -2.66
N TYR A 190 28.52 1.69 -2.10
CA TYR A 190 27.54 0.66 -2.36
C TYR A 190 26.73 0.38 -1.09
N SER A 191 25.40 0.25 -1.23
CA SER A 191 24.54 -0.24 -0.15
C SER A 191 24.39 -1.76 -0.29
N LYS A 192 24.72 -2.51 0.74
CA LYS A 192 24.35 -3.92 0.82
C LYS A 192 22.87 -4.02 1.24
N ASN A 193 22.04 -4.61 0.39
CA ASN A 193 20.64 -4.96 0.65
C ASN A 193 19.61 -3.81 0.75
N GLY A 194 19.90 -2.62 0.25
CA GLY A 194 18.88 -1.57 0.14
C GLY A 194 18.34 -1.00 1.46
N GLN A 195 18.79 -1.44 2.62
CA GLN A 195 18.24 -1.06 3.93
C GLN A 195 19.26 -0.63 4.99
N SER A 196 20.54 -0.92 4.84
CA SER A 196 21.56 -0.42 5.76
C SER A 196 22.78 0.06 4.99
N LEU A 197 23.27 1.22 5.39
CA LEU A 197 24.47 1.88 4.92
C LEU A 197 25.75 1.13 5.38
N ASP A 198 25.79 -0.17 5.22
CA ASP A 198 27.01 -0.93 5.41
C ASP A 198 27.80 -0.90 4.09
N THR A 199 28.37 0.26 3.82
CA THR A 199 28.99 0.58 2.55
C THR A 199 30.51 0.49 2.66
N ASN A 200 31.06 -0.61 2.21
CA ASN A 200 32.44 -0.62 1.75
C ASN A 200 32.47 -0.04 0.34
N GLY A 201 32.65 1.29 0.24
CA GLY A 201 32.71 1.99 -1.03
C GLY A 201 33.97 1.65 -1.82
N ASP A 202 33.88 1.69 -3.14
CA ASP A 202 35.02 1.59 -4.03
C ASP A 202 35.71 2.96 -4.15
N VAL A 203 37.04 2.97 -4.04
CA VAL A 203 37.88 4.15 -4.28
C VAL A 203 38.81 3.86 -5.44
N PHE A 204 38.67 4.61 -6.51
CA PHE A 204 39.53 4.60 -7.68
C PHE A 204 40.51 5.76 -7.57
N ASP A 205 41.79 5.45 -7.39
CA ASP A 205 42.88 6.45 -7.30
C ASP A 205 44.13 5.93 -8.03
N ILE A 206 45.19 6.69 -7.95
CA ILE A 206 46.49 6.35 -8.55
C ILE A 206 47.06 5.00 -8.05
N ARG A 207 46.57 4.46 -6.94
CA ARG A 207 46.97 3.16 -6.41
C ARG A 207 46.12 2.00 -6.96
N GLY A 208 45.10 2.32 -7.74
CA GLY A 208 44.15 1.39 -8.30
C GLY A 208 42.80 1.37 -7.55
N LEU A 209 42.13 0.23 -7.58
CA LEU A 209 40.85 0.04 -6.90
C LEU A 209 41.09 -0.41 -5.46
N THR A 210 40.68 0.40 -4.50
CA THR A 210 40.72 0.09 -3.08
C THR A 210 39.32 0.16 -2.46
N LYS A 211 39.15 -0.37 -1.25
CA LYS A 211 37.89 -0.28 -0.51
C LYS A 211 37.98 0.83 0.54
N GLU A 212 36.91 1.61 0.66
CA GLU A 212 36.80 2.60 1.72
C GLU A 212 36.48 1.88 3.04
N PRO A 213 37.30 2.07 4.11
CA PRO A 213 37.07 1.41 5.40
C PRO A 213 35.90 2.03 6.18
N LYS A 214 35.45 3.22 5.78
CA LYS A 214 34.31 3.94 6.40
C LYS A 214 33.07 3.83 5.49
N PRO A 215 31.87 3.78 6.07
CA PRO A 215 30.66 3.81 5.28
C PRO A 215 30.62 5.08 4.43
N LEU A 216 30.44 4.91 3.14
CA LEU A 216 30.30 5.97 2.15
C LEU A 216 28.95 5.79 1.46
N ASP A 217 28.08 6.80 1.53
CA ASP A 217 26.81 6.79 0.85
C ASP A 217 26.84 7.75 -0.35
N THR A 218 26.87 7.17 -1.53
CA THR A 218 26.72 7.90 -2.80
C THR A 218 25.46 7.44 -3.56
N SER A 219 24.45 6.94 -2.84
CA SER A 219 23.19 6.57 -3.46
C SER A 219 22.45 7.80 -4.00
N LEU A 220 21.68 7.59 -5.06
CA LEU A 220 20.79 8.61 -5.59
C LEU A 220 19.78 9.06 -4.52
N THR A 221 19.31 10.29 -4.64
CA THR A 221 18.22 10.81 -3.82
C THR A 221 16.92 10.56 -4.54
N ASN A 222 16.16 9.57 -4.06
CA ASN A 222 14.83 9.26 -4.58
C ASN A 222 13.77 10.09 -3.85
N ILE A 223 12.99 10.84 -4.60
CA ILE A 223 11.82 11.57 -4.11
C ILE A 223 10.57 10.84 -4.62
N PRO A 224 9.87 10.10 -3.74
CA PRO A 224 8.73 9.29 -4.17
C PRO A 224 7.53 10.16 -4.55
N ALA A 225 6.64 9.61 -5.39
CA ALA A 225 5.40 10.26 -5.76
C ALA A 225 4.55 10.61 -4.52
N GLY A 226 4.05 11.85 -4.47
CA GLY A 226 3.31 12.38 -3.32
C GLY A 226 4.19 12.92 -2.20
N SER A 227 5.48 13.14 -2.47
CA SER A 227 6.41 13.85 -1.60
C SER A 227 7.21 14.86 -2.42
N VAL A 228 7.75 15.85 -1.75
CA VAL A 228 8.70 16.82 -2.33
C VAL A 228 9.99 16.81 -1.53
N GLY A 229 11.10 17.11 -2.20
CA GLY A 229 12.40 17.24 -1.57
C GLY A 229 12.73 18.71 -1.31
N VAL A 230 12.89 19.07 -0.06
CA VAL A 230 13.39 20.38 0.32
C VAL A 230 14.90 20.30 0.47
N VAL A 231 15.63 21.06 -0.35
CA VAL A 231 17.08 21.03 -0.40
C VAL A 231 17.66 22.08 0.54
N ARG A 232 18.58 21.67 1.39
CA ARG A 232 19.45 22.52 2.17
C ARG A 232 20.85 22.45 1.58
N SER A 233 21.32 23.53 0.98
CA SER A 233 22.66 23.63 0.41
C SER A 233 23.68 24.16 1.42
N SER A 234 24.84 23.50 1.50
CA SER A 234 26.01 23.97 2.26
C SER A 234 26.95 24.81 1.41
N VAL A 235 26.71 24.87 0.10
CA VAL A 235 27.57 25.57 -0.88
C VAL A 235 26.77 26.62 -1.64
N GLN A 236 27.50 27.57 -2.21
CA GLN A 236 26.96 28.60 -3.08
C GLN A 236 27.58 28.47 -4.47
N ALA A 237 26.72 28.45 -5.51
CA ALA A 237 27.19 28.47 -6.88
C ALA A 237 27.83 29.84 -7.22
N ASN A 238 28.92 29.79 -7.99
CA ASN A 238 29.60 31.01 -8.42
C ASN A 238 28.69 31.84 -9.34
N GLY A 239 28.59 33.15 -9.08
CA GLY A 239 27.75 34.09 -9.85
C GLY A 239 26.25 34.04 -9.55
N ALA A 240 25.78 33.20 -8.60
CA ALA A 240 24.39 33.19 -8.19
C ALA A 240 23.99 34.45 -7.42
N ASP A 241 22.85 35.07 -7.75
CA ASP A 241 22.26 36.18 -6.96
C ASP A 241 21.57 35.61 -5.72
N CYS A 242 22.30 35.54 -4.64
CA CYS A 242 21.88 34.89 -3.41
C CYS A 242 21.23 35.86 -2.41
N LYS A 243 20.27 36.66 -2.90
CA LYS A 243 19.46 37.48 -2.00
C LYS A 243 18.50 36.59 -1.21
N PRO A 244 18.49 36.68 0.12
CA PRO A 244 17.54 35.92 0.93
C PRO A 244 16.13 36.38 0.62
N ILE A 245 15.23 35.40 0.50
CA ILE A 245 13.80 35.58 0.30
C ILE A 245 13.13 35.34 1.65
N THR A 246 12.60 36.41 2.25
CA THR A 246 11.78 36.25 3.46
C THR A 246 10.42 35.72 3.05
N ALA A 247 10.22 34.44 3.22
CA ALA A 247 8.93 33.79 2.98
C ALA A 247 8.09 33.78 4.26
N LYS A 248 6.81 34.12 4.11
CA LYS A 248 5.82 34.08 5.20
C LYS A 248 4.63 33.25 4.73
N THR A 249 4.09 32.45 5.61
CA THR A 249 2.88 31.65 5.29
C THR A 249 1.63 32.52 5.20
N GLU A 250 1.39 33.36 6.21
CA GLU A 250 0.32 34.41 6.27
C GLU A 250 0.75 35.53 7.22
N GLU A 251 -0.03 36.61 7.32
CA GLU A 251 0.21 37.68 8.31
C GLU A 251 0.18 37.10 9.73
N GLY A 252 1.26 37.32 10.47
CA GLY A 252 1.46 36.75 11.82
C GLY A 252 1.82 35.25 11.84
N GLY A 253 2.09 34.64 10.67
CA GLY A 253 2.51 33.24 10.56
C GLY A 253 4.00 33.02 10.68
N VAL A 254 4.41 31.78 10.43
CA VAL A 254 5.82 31.36 10.45
C VAL A 254 6.59 32.09 9.35
N THR A 255 7.72 32.64 9.72
CA THR A 255 8.66 33.35 8.82
C THR A 255 9.91 32.49 8.65
N ALA A 256 10.35 32.29 7.43
CA ALA A 256 11.57 31.58 7.10
C ALA A 256 12.40 32.38 6.11
N GLU A 257 13.72 32.38 6.28
CA GLU A 257 14.64 32.89 5.29
C GLU A 257 15.00 31.76 4.33
N LEU A 258 14.57 31.89 3.10
CA LEU A 258 14.84 30.96 2.00
C LEU A 258 15.81 31.61 1.03
N VAL A 259 16.47 30.79 0.22
CA VAL A 259 17.39 31.27 -0.80
C VAL A 259 16.99 30.70 -2.18
N PRO A 260 17.36 31.38 -3.27
CA PRO A 260 17.24 30.85 -4.60
C PRO A 260 18.02 29.53 -4.77
N GLN A 261 17.64 28.73 -5.75
CA GLN A 261 18.38 27.52 -6.11
C GLN A 261 19.84 27.87 -6.48
N GLY A 262 20.79 27.07 -6.00
CA GLY A 262 22.22 27.30 -6.18
C GLY A 262 22.86 28.14 -5.06
N CYS A 263 22.10 28.70 -4.16
CA CYS A 263 22.61 29.48 -3.02
C CYS A 263 22.69 28.62 -1.75
N ARG A 264 23.58 29.02 -0.86
CA ARG A 264 23.76 28.40 0.45
C ARG A 264 22.58 28.70 1.37
N GLY A 265 21.91 27.68 1.86
CA GLY A 265 20.71 27.79 2.70
C GLY A 265 19.62 26.80 2.26
N VAL A 266 18.40 27.03 2.74
CA VAL A 266 17.22 26.24 2.31
C VAL A 266 16.64 26.87 1.04
N TRP A 267 16.54 26.10 -0.01
CA TRP A 267 16.00 26.59 -1.29
C TRP A 267 14.52 26.90 -1.21
N ALA A 268 14.11 28.01 -1.83
CA ALA A 268 12.72 28.41 -1.91
C ALA A 268 11.87 27.46 -2.78
N THR A 269 12.50 26.78 -3.72
CA THR A 269 11.85 25.85 -4.62
C THR A 269 12.15 24.42 -4.19
N SER A 270 11.10 23.64 -3.90
CA SER A 270 11.23 22.21 -3.61
C SER A 270 11.45 21.41 -4.90
N LEU A 271 12.16 20.29 -4.79
CA LEU A 271 12.35 19.34 -5.89
C LEU A 271 11.10 18.46 -6.03
N PRO A 272 10.58 18.32 -7.25
CA PRO A 272 9.45 17.41 -7.52
C PRO A 272 9.85 15.92 -7.41
N PRO A 273 8.88 15.00 -7.40
CA PRO A 273 9.14 13.56 -7.42
C PRO A 273 9.98 13.17 -8.62
N ASN A 274 11.16 12.65 -8.36
CA ASN A 274 12.09 12.11 -9.35
C ASN A 274 13.33 11.53 -8.64
N ASP A 275 14.22 10.92 -9.42
CA ASP A 275 15.53 10.46 -8.99
C ASP A 275 16.60 11.50 -9.30
N TYR A 276 17.36 11.92 -8.28
CA TYR A 276 18.37 12.97 -8.39
C TYR A 276 19.73 12.44 -7.96
N TYR A 277 20.75 12.72 -8.77
CA TYR A 277 22.16 12.51 -8.41
C TYR A 277 22.72 13.78 -7.77
N LEU A 278 22.42 13.98 -6.49
CA LEU A 278 22.87 15.12 -5.72
C LEU A 278 24.06 14.75 -4.85
N ASN A 279 25.07 15.63 -4.84
CA ASN A 279 26.22 15.46 -3.96
C ASN A 279 25.81 15.67 -2.50
N ARG A 280 25.78 14.58 -1.71
CA ARG A 280 25.34 14.62 -0.30
C ARG A 280 26.30 15.40 0.62
N ASP A 281 27.53 15.69 0.18
CA ASP A 281 28.43 16.57 0.93
C ASP A 281 28.01 18.04 0.82
N ALA A 282 27.28 18.37 -0.26
CA ALA A 282 26.80 19.73 -0.55
C ALA A 282 25.33 19.92 -0.21
N TYR A 283 24.52 18.90 -0.45
CA TYR A 283 23.07 18.98 -0.41
C TYR A 283 22.49 17.96 0.56
N ASP A 284 21.74 18.45 1.52
CA ASP A 284 20.88 17.67 2.39
C ASP A 284 19.42 17.83 1.94
N VAL A 285 18.72 16.72 1.74
CA VAL A 285 17.35 16.72 1.20
C VAL A 285 16.39 16.15 2.24
N THR A 286 15.53 17.02 2.75
CA THR A 286 14.45 16.66 3.64
C THR A 286 13.20 16.32 2.83
N LEU A 287 12.71 15.07 2.95
CA LEU A 287 11.48 14.64 2.30
C LEU A 287 10.27 15.14 3.09
N VAL A 288 9.36 15.81 2.40
CA VAL A 288 8.07 16.25 2.95
C VAL A 288 6.95 15.61 2.15
N SER A 289 6.08 14.86 2.80
CA SER A 289 4.90 14.30 2.16
C SER A 289 3.89 15.40 1.86
N THR A 290 3.46 15.48 0.61
CA THR A 290 2.38 16.37 0.16
C THR A 290 1.02 15.65 0.14
N ARG A 291 1.00 14.39 0.58
CA ARG A 291 -0.22 13.62 0.74
C ARG A 291 -0.99 14.09 1.96
N VAL A 292 -2.28 13.87 1.91
CA VAL A 292 -3.16 14.08 3.04
C VAL A 292 -2.81 13.09 4.15
N THR A 293 -2.58 13.60 5.36
CA THR A 293 -2.24 12.80 6.55
C THR A 293 -3.36 12.93 7.57
N ALA A 294 -3.80 11.81 8.12
CA ALA A 294 -4.75 11.78 9.21
C ALA A 294 -4.01 11.76 10.56
N LEU A 295 -4.31 12.72 11.42
CA LEU A 295 -3.85 12.76 12.81
C LEU A 295 -5.03 12.32 13.70
N GLU A 296 -4.91 11.16 14.32
CA GLU A 296 -5.93 10.61 15.21
C GLU A 296 -5.57 10.89 16.67
N PHE A 297 -6.52 11.48 17.40
CA PHE A 297 -6.44 11.70 18.84
C PHE A 297 -7.39 10.71 19.49
N LYS A 298 -6.86 9.62 20.02
CA LYS A 298 -7.68 8.49 20.44
C LYS A 298 -7.14 7.78 21.68
N GLY A 299 -8.07 7.35 22.57
CA GLY A 299 -7.71 6.62 23.78
C GLY A 299 -6.96 7.46 24.81
N GLY A 300 -6.24 6.81 25.72
CA GLY A 300 -5.50 7.46 26.82
C GLY A 300 -6.40 7.93 27.97
N PHE A 301 -7.60 7.33 28.16
CA PHE A 301 -8.52 7.67 29.24
C PHE A 301 -9.24 6.44 29.80
N GLU A 302 -9.82 6.61 30.98
CA GLU A 302 -10.70 5.63 31.60
C GLU A 302 -12.13 6.18 31.62
N ARG A 303 -13.11 5.33 31.34
CA ARG A 303 -14.51 5.70 31.32
C ARG A 303 -15.33 4.77 32.21
N ARG A 304 -16.17 5.37 33.03
CA ARG A 304 -17.15 4.67 33.85
C ARG A 304 -18.47 4.57 33.08
N PHE A 305 -19.01 3.38 33.03
CA PHE A 305 -20.32 3.09 32.44
C PHE A 305 -21.28 2.70 33.54
N ILE A 306 -22.52 3.17 33.45
CA ILE A 306 -23.63 2.76 34.29
C ILE A 306 -24.65 2.07 33.38
N ASP A 307 -24.76 0.76 33.50
CA ASP A 307 -25.72 -0.04 32.79
C ASP A 307 -27.01 -0.11 33.61
N LEU A 308 -28.14 0.37 33.04
CA LEU A 308 -29.47 0.27 33.61
C LEU A 308 -30.15 -1.00 33.11
N LYS A 309 -30.58 -1.84 34.00
CA LYS A 309 -31.41 -3.01 33.72
C LYS A 309 -32.75 -2.88 34.42
N VAL A 310 -33.80 -3.42 33.84
CA VAL A 310 -35.12 -3.49 34.47
C VAL A 310 -35.27 -4.89 35.01
N ASP A 311 -35.51 -5.01 36.30
CA ASP A 311 -35.81 -6.28 36.96
C ASP A 311 -37.20 -6.79 36.51
N PRO A 312 -37.49 -8.09 36.62
CA PRO A 312 -38.81 -8.67 36.33
C PRO A 312 -39.97 -8.01 37.11
N LYS A 313 -39.64 -7.28 38.18
CA LYS A 313 -40.61 -6.48 38.94
C LYS A 313 -40.88 -5.08 38.40
N GLY A 314 -40.09 -4.64 37.41
CA GLY A 314 -40.19 -3.28 36.84
C GLY A 314 -39.25 -2.24 37.47
N ASP A 315 -38.40 -2.65 38.43
CA ASP A 315 -37.48 -1.73 39.10
C ASP A 315 -36.17 -1.58 38.34
N PHE A 316 -35.56 -0.38 38.41
CA PHE A 316 -34.31 -0.05 37.74
C PHE A 316 -33.12 -0.48 38.62
N VAL A 317 -32.35 -1.44 38.11
CA VAL A 317 -31.07 -1.90 38.75
C VAL A 317 -29.90 -1.28 38.00
N GLN A 318 -28.97 -0.66 38.73
CA GLN A 318 -27.76 -0.04 38.20
C GLN A 318 -26.55 -0.92 38.43
N THR A 319 -25.76 -1.14 37.42
CA THR A 319 -24.44 -1.79 37.50
C THR A 319 -23.37 -0.86 36.94
N GLU A 320 -22.31 -0.65 37.74
CA GLU A 320 -21.18 0.18 37.32
C GLU A 320 -20.04 -0.70 36.76
N ARG A 321 -19.44 -0.22 35.64
CA ARG A 321 -18.30 -0.86 35.00
C ARG A 321 -17.29 0.20 34.61
N LEU A 322 -16.04 0.06 35.03
CA LEU A 322 -14.91 0.87 34.61
C LEU A 322 -14.22 0.20 33.43
N MET A 323 -14.01 0.94 32.33
CA MET A 323 -13.26 0.48 31.17
C MET A 323 -12.11 1.44 30.88
N SER A 324 -10.92 0.89 30.66
CA SER A 324 -9.74 1.64 30.23
C SER A 324 -9.62 1.58 28.71
N PHE A 325 -9.36 2.72 28.10
CA PHE A 325 -9.13 2.88 26.66
C PHE A 325 -7.67 3.31 26.46
N PRO A 326 -6.73 2.37 26.31
CA PRO A 326 -5.34 2.72 26.09
C PRO A 326 -5.17 3.48 24.77
N GLN A 327 -4.16 4.34 24.69
CA GLN A 327 -3.82 5.02 23.45
C GLN A 327 -3.31 4.00 22.41
N PRO A 328 -3.89 3.92 21.21
CA PRO A 328 -3.38 3.07 20.13
C PRO A 328 -1.98 3.53 19.68
N PRO A 329 -1.09 2.62 19.27
CA PRO A 329 0.29 2.97 18.87
C PRO A 329 0.35 3.80 17.57
N ASP A 330 -0.68 3.75 16.75
CA ASP A 330 -0.85 4.52 15.51
C ASP A 330 -1.54 5.88 15.72
N ALA A 331 -2.05 6.14 16.93
CA ALA A 331 -2.64 7.43 17.25
C ALA A 331 -1.56 8.51 17.36
N ALA A 332 -1.82 9.67 16.76
CA ALA A 332 -0.92 10.82 16.83
C ALA A 332 -0.79 11.35 18.26
N ASP A 333 -1.88 11.29 19.03
CA ASP A 333 -1.91 11.67 20.44
C ASP A 333 -3.13 11.03 21.17
N ALA A 334 -3.16 11.12 22.48
CA ALA A 334 -4.32 10.73 23.28
C ALA A 334 -5.52 11.66 23.05
N ALA A 335 -6.72 11.21 23.38
CA ALA A 335 -7.94 12.00 23.35
C ALA A 335 -7.73 13.35 24.07
N VAL A 336 -8.36 14.40 23.55
CA VAL A 336 -8.23 15.76 24.11
C VAL A 336 -9.16 15.89 25.32
N SER A 337 -8.57 16.02 26.51
CA SER A 337 -9.35 16.33 27.71
C SER A 337 -9.86 17.76 27.65
N THR A 338 -11.17 17.94 27.68
CA THR A 338 -11.89 19.23 27.64
C THR A 338 -12.67 19.44 28.92
N LYS A 339 -12.83 20.70 29.35
CA LYS A 339 -13.65 21.04 30.53
C LYS A 339 -14.90 21.77 30.09
N ILE A 340 -16.07 21.19 30.34
CA ILE A 340 -17.38 21.73 30.01
C ILE A 340 -18.26 21.64 31.25
N GLU A 341 -18.89 22.76 31.65
CA GLU A 341 -19.79 22.82 32.84
C GLU A 341 -19.15 22.20 34.12
N GLY A 342 -17.83 22.29 34.25
CA GLY A 342 -17.08 21.69 35.36
C GLY A 342 -16.71 20.21 35.21
N TRP A 343 -17.21 19.54 34.19
CA TRP A 343 -16.87 18.15 33.89
C TRP A 343 -15.65 18.06 32.99
N GLU A 344 -14.80 17.08 33.25
CA GLU A 344 -13.68 16.74 32.38
C GLU A 344 -14.11 15.63 31.41
N ILE A 345 -14.08 15.95 30.12
CA ILE A 345 -14.60 15.09 29.04
C ILE A 345 -13.48 14.83 28.06
N PRO A 346 -12.95 13.60 28.01
CA PRO A 346 -12.09 13.15 26.93
C PRO A 346 -12.86 13.14 25.61
N GLN A 347 -12.35 13.88 24.63
CA GLN A 347 -12.90 13.98 23.29
C GLN A 347 -11.92 13.36 22.29
N GLU A 348 -12.35 12.31 21.64
CA GLU A 348 -11.62 11.77 20.49
C GLU A 348 -11.89 12.62 19.24
N LEU A 349 -10.89 12.77 18.40
CA LEU A 349 -11.04 13.47 17.12
C LEU A 349 -10.04 12.98 16.09
N ARG A 350 -10.34 13.24 14.83
CA ARG A 350 -9.48 13.01 13.70
C ARG A 350 -9.32 14.32 12.93
N ALA A 351 -8.08 14.73 12.71
CA ALA A 351 -7.74 15.88 11.89
C ALA A 351 -7.04 15.43 10.63
N ILE A 352 -7.47 15.95 9.49
CA ILE A 352 -6.87 15.68 8.19
C ILE A 352 -6.07 16.90 7.77
N VAL A 353 -4.75 16.72 7.65
CA VAL A 353 -3.80 17.79 7.37
C VAL A 353 -2.98 17.50 6.11
N GLN A 354 -2.50 18.56 5.46
CA GLN A 354 -1.67 18.49 4.28
C GLN A 354 -0.64 19.61 4.29
N ILE A 355 0.60 19.31 3.89
CA ILE A 355 1.60 20.33 3.58
C ILE A 355 1.66 20.48 2.07
N THR A 356 1.44 21.70 1.56
CA THR A 356 1.53 21.96 0.12
C THR A 356 2.99 22.06 -0.34
N PRO A 357 3.30 21.78 -1.61
CA PRO A 357 4.66 21.89 -2.14
C PRO A 357 5.27 23.27 -1.95
N GLU A 358 4.46 24.34 -2.00
CA GLU A 358 4.89 25.73 -1.83
C GLU A 358 5.27 26.02 -0.37
N ASN A 359 4.57 25.44 0.59
CA ASN A 359 4.82 25.65 2.01
C ASN A 359 5.91 24.73 2.56
N ALA A 360 6.23 23.62 1.88
CA ALA A 360 7.23 22.66 2.33
C ALA A 360 8.60 23.30 2.65
N PRO A 361 9.18 24.19 1.83
CA PRO A 361 10.43 24.86 2.16
C PRO A 361 10.35 25.71 3.41
N ILE A 362 9.23 26.41 3.61
CA ILE A 362 9.00 27.27 4.78
C ILE A 362 8.94 26.43 6.06
N VAL A 363 8.18 25.33 6.02
CA VAL A 363 8.04 24.40 7.15
C VAL A 363 9.40 23.78 7.52
N VAL A 364 10.17 23.32 6.52
CA VAL A 364 11.49 22.73 6.78
C VAL A 364 12.47 23.77 7.33
N ALA A 365 12.50 24.97 6.76
CA ALA A 365 13.41 26.01 7.22
C ALA A 365 13.11 26.52 8.63
N ALA A 366 11.81 26.63 8.98
CA ALA A 366 11.38 27.19 10.25
C ALA A 366 11.27 26.16 11.38
N VAL A 367 10.88 24.93 11.07
CA VAL A 367 10.51 23.91 12.07
C VAL A 367 11.42 22.68 12.04
N GLY A 368 11.95 22.32 10.86
CA GLY A 368 12.87 21.21 10.67
C GLY A 368 12.34 20.12 9.74
N GLY A 369 11.05 19.82 9.77
CA GLY A 369 10.45 18.80 8.93
C GLY A 369 8.98 18.55 9.25
N GLN A 370 8.37 17.58 8.58
CA GLN A 370 6.96 17.24 8.74
C GLN A 370 6.65 16.66 10.14
N LEU A 371 7.53 15.82 10.65
CA LEU A 371 7.34 15.20 11.97
C LEU A 371 7.35 16.27 13.07
N GLU A 372 8.35 17.15 13.03
CA GLU A 372 8.50 18.24 13.97
C GLU A 372 7.35 19.24 13.85
N ALA A 373 6.88 19.54 12.63
CA ALA A 373 5.72 20.40 12.42
C ALA A 373 4.46 19.80 13.05
N ASN A 374 4.21 18.53 12.88
CA ASN A 374 3.09 17.85 13.50
C ASN A 374 3.18 17.85 15.03
N GLN A 375 4.33 17.45 15.58
CA GLN A 375 4.50 17.28 17.03
C GLN A 375 4.58 18.61 17.80
N ARG A 376 5.23 19.64 17.22
CA ARG A 376 5.51 20.91 17.94
C ARG A 376 4.45 21.97 17.70
N ILE A 377 3.74 21.92 16.55
CA ILE A 377 2.79 22.95 16.17
C ILE A 377 1.39 22.39 16.02
N VAL A 378 1.16 21.45 15.11
CA VAL A 378 -0.19 21.04 14.71
C VAL A 378 -0.94 20.37 15.86
N ILE A 379 -0.35 19.35 16.48
CA ILE A 379 -0.99 18.61 17.58
C ILE A 379 -1.28 19.52 18.78
N PRO A 380 -0.34 20.33 19.30
CA PRO A 380 -0.63 21.26 20.40
C PRO A 380 -1.68 22.31 20.05
N SER A 381 -1.65 22.87 18.82
CA SER A 381 -2.64 23.84 18.35
C SER A 381 -4.03 23.25 18.31
N ILE A 382 -4.21 22.09 17.70
CA ILE A 382 -5.51 21.39 17.68
C ILE A 382 -6.03 21.14 19.09
N ARG A 383 -5.19 20.65 20.00
CA ARG A 383 -5.56 20.50 21.43
C ARG A 383 -6.04 21.79 22.05
N SER A 384 -5.32 22.89 21.85
CA SER A 384 -5.66 24.20 22.38
C SER A 384 -6.99 24.71 21.79
N ILE A 385 -7.18 24.58 20.48
CA ILE A 385 -8.37 25.02 19.78
C ILE A 385 -9.60 24.25 20.28
N VAL A 386 -9.51 22.92 20.38
CA VAL A 386 -10.60 22.08 20.87
C VAL A 386 -10.99 22.50 22.29
N ARG A 387 -10.02 22.66 23.19
CA ARG A 387 -10.29 23.14 24.56
C ARG A 387 -10.95 24.53 24.59
N THR A 388 -10.51 25.42 23.71
CA THR A 388 -11.06 26.78 23.63
C THR A 388 -12.49 26.79 23.09
N VAL A 389 -12.79 25.98 22.08
CA VAL A 389 -14.14 25.91 21.51
C VAL A 389 -15.10 25.25 22.50
N TYR A 390 -14.69 24.19 23.17
CA TYR A 390 -15.51 23.50 24.16
C TYR A 390 -15.74 24.33 25.43
N GLY A 391 -14.75 25.11 25.86
CA GLY A 391 -14.87 26.01 27.01
C GLY A 391 -15.53 27.36 26.69
N GLY A 392 -15.79 27.64 25.42
CA GLY A 392 -16.33 28.92 24.95
C GLY A 392 -17.82 28.91 24.66
N GLU A 393 -18.23 29.93 23.90
CA GLU A 393 -19.61 30.10 23.44
C GLU A 393 -19.80 29.45 22.07
N ILE A 394 -20.98 28.86 21.87
CA ILE A 394 -21.45 28.27 20.63
C ILE A 394 -22.62 29.05 20.09
N THR A 395 -22.65 29.35 18.78
CA THR A 395 -23.74 30.01 18.08
C THR A 395 -24.54 28.95 17.34
N LEU A 396 -25.78 28.78 17.75
CA LEU A 396 -26.69 27.78 17.19
C LEU A 396 -27.73 28.45 16.30
N PRO A 397 -28.04 27.90 15.13
CA PRO A 397 -29.19 28.33 14.33
C PRO A 397 -30.47 27.92 15.07
N GLN A 398 -31.38 28.87 15.26
CA GLN A 398 -32.70 28.65 15.80
C GLN A 398 -33.74 29.17 14.82
N THR A 399 -34.80 28.43 14.61
CA THR A 399 -35.94 28.90 13.83
C THR A 399 -37.03 29.34 14.81
N ASP A 400 -37.42 30.62 14.77
CA ASP A 400 -38.51 31.13 15.59
C ASP A 400 -39.83 30.49 15.20
N GLU A 401 -40.81 30.50 16.10
CA GLU A 401 -42.18 29.99 15.86
C GLU A 401 -42.85 30.60 14.60
N LYS A 402 -42.33 31.70 14.08
CA LYS A 402 -42.77 32.37 12.85
C LYS A 402 -41.97 31.99 11.60
N GLY A 403 -41.03 31.02 11.68
CA GLY A 403 -40.21 30.57 10.54
C GLY A 403 -39.04 31.48 10.18
N ALA A 404 -38.73 32.51 11.00
CA ALA A 404 -37.57 33.35 10.78
C ALA A 404 -36.32 32.69 11.37
N ALA A 405 -35.25 32.62 10.57
CA ALA A 405 -33.95 32.12 11.03
C ALA A 405 -33.30 33.12 12.00
N SER A 406 -33.09 32.74 13.23
CA SER A 406 -32.36 33.48 14.26
C SER A 406 -31.16 32.68 14.74
N THR A 407 -30.20 33.33 15.36
CA THR A 407 -29.02 32.66 15.96
C THR A 407 -28.99 32.93 17.45
N VAL A 408 -28.80 31.90 18.24
CA VAL A 408 -28.62 32.00 19.69
C VAL A 408 -27.20 31.64 20.07
N THR A 409 -26.52 32.60 20.72
CA THR A 409 -25.16 32.35 21.26
C THR A 409 -25.29 32.08 22.74
N ARG A 410 -24.73 30.96 23.17
CA ARG A 410 -24.68 30.51 24.56
C ARG A 410 -23.44 29.71 24.87
N GLN A 411 -23.14 29.55 26.13
CA GLN A 411 -22.07 28.65 26.60
C GLN A 411 -22.30 27.23 26.10
N THR A 412 -21.23 26.58 25.68
CA THR A 412 -21.25 25.17 25.24
C THR A 412 -21.64 24.27 26.42
N ARG A 413 -22.58 23.37 26.20
CA ARG A 413 -23.01 22.36 27.18
C ARG A 413 -22.44 20.99 26.84
N VAL A 414 -22.38 20.11 27.84
CA VAL A 414 -21.91 18.74 27.65
C VAL A 414 -22.71 18.01 26.57
N LEU A 415 -24.02 18.18 26.52
CA LEU A 415 -24.90 17.54 25.55
C LEU A 415 -24.71 18.06 24.12
N ASP A 416 -24.14 19.26 23.91
CA ASP A 416 -23.84 19.79 22.59
C ASP A 416 -22.82 18.95 21.84
N THR A 417 -21.99 18.21 22.57
CA THR A 417 -21.03 17.26 21.96
C THR A 417 -21.73 16.15 21.18
N ILE A 418 -22.99 15.86 21.48
CA ILE A 418 -23.85 14.90 20.77
C ILE A 418 -24.85 15.62 19.85
N GLU A 419 -25.56 16.61 20.39
CA GLU A 419 -26.70 17.25 19.71
C GLU A 419 -26.27 18.24 18.63
N ASN A 420 -25.21 19.01 18.90
CA ASN A 420 -24.69 20.08 18.04
C ASN A 420 -23.28 19.82 17.54
N ARG A 421 -22.94 18.55 17.34
CA ARG A 421 -21.60 18.08 16.97
C ARG A 421 -21.09 18.75 15.70
N THR A 422 -21.91 18.88 14.67
CA THR A 422 -21.53 19.51 13.39
C THR A 422 -21.12 20.97 13.54
N VAL A 423 -21.83 21.73 14.39
CA VAL A 423 -21.51 23.13 14.66
C VAL A 423 -20.16 23.25 15.40
N LEU A 424 -19.90 22.34 16.34
CA LEU A 424 -18.60 22.28 17.02
C LEU A 424 -17.48 21.90 16.05
N GLU A 425 -17.69 20.92 15.17
CA GLU A 425 -16.74 20.53 14.13
C GLU A 425 -16.37 21.73 13.23
N GLU A 426 -17.36 22.48 12.76
CA GLU A 426 -17.14 23.66 11.92
C GLU A 426 -16.39 24.77 12.66
N ALA A 427 -16.74 25.02 13.92
CA ALA A 427 -16.07 26.04 14.74
C ALA A 427 -14.61 25.67 15.01
N ILE A 428 -14.31 24.40 15.28
CA ILE A 428 -12.97 23.90 15.46
C ILE A 428 -12.20 23.95 14.14
N LEU A 429 -12.81 23.48 13.03
CA LEU A 429 -12.20 23.46 11.71
C LEU A 429 -11.78 24.86 11.27
N LYS A 430 -12.66 25.87 11.41
CA LYS A 430 -12.37 27.25 11.02
C LYS A 430 -11.14 27.79 11.73
N ARG A 431 -11.07 27.63 13.06
CA ARG A 431 -9.91 28.08 13.85
C ARG A 431 -8.65 27.28 13.51
N ALA A 432 -8.78 25.97 13.32
CA ALA A 432 -7.66 25.11 12.97
C ALA A 432 -7.11 25.43 11.57
N GLN A 433 -7.96 25.83 10.63
CA GLN A 433 -7.53 26.29 9.31
C GLN A 433 -6.73 27.61 9.41
N GLU A 434 -7.19 28.56 10.24
CA GLU A 434 -6.48 29.82 10.45
C GLU A 434 -5.09 29.59 11.07
N ASP A 435 -5.01 28.81 12.15
CA ASP A 435 -3.74 28.50 12.81
C ASP A 435 -2.85 27.59 11.97
N GLY A 436 -3.44 26.64 11.25
CA GLY A 436 -2.74 25.74 10.34
C GLY A 436 -2.07 26.51 9.19
N ARG A 437 -2.79 27.44 8.54
CA ARG A 437 -2.22 28.29 7.49
C ARG A 437 -1.07 29.15 7.99
N ARG A 438 -1.17 29.68 9.21
CA ARG A 438 -0.07 30.40 9.85
C ARG A 438 1.15 29.52 10.06
N ALA A 439 0.95 28.23 10.32
CA ALA A 439 2.02 27.25 10.49
C ALA A 439 2.55 26.65 9.16
N GLY A 440 1.93 26.98 8.03
CA GLY A 440 2.25 26.40 6.71
C GLY A 440 1.65 25.02 6.47
N VAL A 441 0.67 24.63 7.29
CA VAL A 441 -0.04 23.36 7.21
C VAL A 441 -1.52 23.61 6.92
N ASP A 442 -2.03 22.99 5.90
CA ASP A 442 -3.44 23.09 5.50
C ASP A 442 -4.29 22.04 6.20
N VAL A 443 -5.22 22.48 7.05
CA VAL A 443 -6.17 21.61 7.74
C VAL A 443 -7.42 21.46 6.86
N LYS A 444 -7.61 20.28 6.29
CA LYS A 444 -8.71 20.00 5.35
C LYS A 444 -10.02 19.69 6.06
N GLU A 445 -9.94 18.90 7.12
CA GLU A 445 -11.11 18.37 7.80
C GLU A 445 -10.80 18.06 9.26
N ILE A 446 -11.77 18.30 10.13
CA ILE A 446 -11.75 17.82 11.51
C ILE A 446 -13.07 17.10 11.77
N ARG A 447 -12.97 15.87 12.26
CA ARG A 447 -14.11 15.08 12.71
C ARG A 447 -13.95 14.75 14.18
N LEU A 448 -14.97 15.04 14.94
CA LEU A 448 -15.04 14.62 16.34
C LEU A 448 -15.33 13.12 16.39
N GLY A 449 -14.68 12.41 17.27
CA GLY A 449 -14.93 11.01 17.58
C GLY A 449 -15.93 10.85 18.71
N GLU A 450 -15.76 9.81 19.52
CA GLU A 450 -16.56 9.64 20.72
C GLU A 450 -16.16 10.64 21.80
N SER A 451 -17.19 11.18 22.48
CA SER A 451 -17.03 11.97 23.70
C SER A 451 -17.25 11.07 24.91
N ALA A 452 -16.29 10.98 25.81
CA ALA A 452 -16.43 10.18 27.01
C ALA A 452 -17.24 10.94 28.08
N ILE A 453 -18.54 11.12 27.80
CA ILE A 453 -19.46 11.85 28.69
C ILE A 453 -19.67 11.07 29.98
N PRO A 454 -19.64 11.73 31.16
CA PRO A 454 -19.96 11.10 32.45
C PRO A 454 -21.34 10.46 32.43
N PRO A 455 -21.50 9.22 32.89
CA PRO A 455 -22.75 8.49 32.81
C PRO A 455 -23.88 9.13 33.63
N GLU A 456 -23.55 9.92 34.65
CA GLU A 456 -24.51 10.62 35.49
C GLU A 456 -25.36 11.59 34.69
N LEU A 457 -24.80 12.27 33.71
CA LEU A 457 -25.50 13.22 32.84
C LEU A 457 -26.43 12.51 31.85
N LEU A 458 -26.12 11.27 31.47
CA LEU A 458 -26.94 10.48 30.57
C LEU A 458 -27.99 9.65 31.30
N LEU A 459 -27.81 9.43 32.61
CA LEU A 459 -28.67 8.55 33.42
C LEU A 459 -30.14 8.98 33.42
N ALA A 460 -30.42 10.26 33.60
CA ALA A 460 -31.79 10.80 33.59
C ALA A 460 -32.45 10.52 32.24
N ARG A 461 -31.75 10.79 31.16
CA ARG A 461 -32.26 10.60 29.78
C ARG A 461 -32.45 9.13 29.43
N GLN A 462 -31.52 8.28 29.88
CA GLN A 462 -31.64 6.81 29.72
C GLN A 462 -32.85 6.27 30.49
N ARG A 463 -33.08 6.75 31.71
CA ARG A 463 -34.27 6.38 32.51
C ARG A 463 -35.57 6.81 31.81
N GLU A 464 -35.62 8.00 31.28
CA GLU A 464 -36.80 8.51 30.54
C GLU A 464 -37.05 7.67 29.28
N GLN A 465 -36.03 7.40 28.49
CA GLN A 465 -36.14 6.56 27.31
C GLN A 465 -36.60 5.13 27.65
N LEU A 466 -36.02 4.56 28.72
CA LEU A 466 -36.37 3.21 29.16
C LEU A 466 -37.78 3.14 29.68
N ALA A 467 -38.21 4.15 30.47
CA ALA A 467 -39.60 4.30 30.92
C ALA A 467 -40.59 4.47 29.75
N GLY A 468 -40.17 5.23 28.73
CA GLY A 468 -40.94 5.36 27.48
C GLY A 468 -41.09 4.04 26.72
N GLN A 469 -40.01 3.28 26.59
CA GLN A 469 -40.03 1.96 25.98
C GLN A 469 -40.85 0.95 26.75
N LEU A 470 -40.76 0.95 28.10
CA LEU A 470 -41.59 0.10 28.93
C LEU A 470 -43.06 0.43 28.78
N LYS A 471 -43.44 1.73 28.80
CA LYS A 471 -44.81 2.16 28.56
C LYS A 471 -45.32 1.70 27.18
N ALA A 472 -44.50 1.85 26.14
CA ALA A 472 -44.87 1.38 24.80
C ALA A 472 -45.05 -0.14 24.77
N ALA A 473 -44.16 -0.88 25.42
CA ALA A 473 -44.23 -2.35 25.53
C ALA A 473 -45.50 -2.79 26.27
N TYR A 474 -45.87 -2.14 27.39
CA TYR A 474 -47.12 -2.42 28.11
C TYR A 474 -48.34 -2.14 27.28
N ILE A 475 -48.37 -1.03 26.53
CA ILE A 475 -49.49 -0.72 25.62
C ILE A 475 -49.62 -1.78 24.55
N GLN A 476 -48.51 -2.23 23.99
CA GLN A 476 -48.47 -3.29 22.97
C GLN A 476 -48.91 -4.64 23.52
N GLU A 477 -48.54 -4.94 24.77
CA GLU A 477 -48.99 -6.15 25.44
C GLU A 477 -50.46 -6.12 25.75
N GLN A 478 -51.00 -5.02 26.27
CA GLN A 478 -52.43 -4.82 26.44
C GLN A 478 -53.22 -5.00 25.13
N TYR A 479 -52.76 -4.36 24.07
CA TYR A 479 -53.38 -4.51 22.77
C TYR A 479 -53.34 -5.97 22.29
N SER A 480 -52.24 -6.65 22.49
CA SER A 480 -52.12 -8.08 22.12
C SER A 480 -53.05 -8.98 22.94
N GLN A 481 -53.20 -8.68 24.23
CA GLN A 481 -54.14 -9.42 25.11
C GLN A 481 -55.59 -9.15 24.73
N GLU A 482 -55.93 -7.90 24.44
CA GLU A 482 -57.29 -7.56 23.94
C GLU A 482 -57.57 -8.25 22.60
N GLN A 483 -56.58 -8.29 21.69
CA GLN A 483 -56.73 -9.04 20.43
C GLN A 483 -56.88 -10.56 20.65
N ARG A 484 -56.13 -11.12 21.59
CA ARG A 484 -56.30 -12.51 21.98
C ARG A 484 -57.70 -12.80 22.56
N GLN A 485 -58.16 -11.93 23.48
CA GLN A 485 -59.49 -12.07 24.05
C GLN A 485 -60.58 -11.97 22.97
N LYS A 486 -60.50 -10.99 22.06
CA LYS A 486 -61.40 -10.88 20.91
C LYS A 486 -61.37 -12.11 20.00
N THR A 487 -60.15 -12.64 19.78
CA THR A 487 -59.97 -13.83 18.95
C THR A 487 -60.55 -15.08 19.63
N GLU A 488 -60.37 -15.22 20.94
CA GLU A 488 -60.95 -16.32 21.72
C GLU A 488 -62.48 -16.19 21.82
N GLN A 489 -63.00 -14.98 22.03
CA GLN A 489 -64.45 -14.74 21.98
C GLN A 489 -65.03 -15.05 20.59
N ALA A 490 -64.33 -14.60 19.52
CA ALA A 490 -64.77 -14.93 18.16
C ALA A 490 -64.71 -16.41 17.86
N ARG A 491 -63.71 -17.13 18.37
CA ARG A 491 -63.61 -18.59 18.27
C ARG A 491 -64.74 -19.26 19.06
N ALA A 492 -64.94 -18.86 20.32
CA ALA A 492 -66.01 -19.43 21.16
C ALA A 492 -67.39 -19.20 20.54
N THR A 493 -67.65 -17.99 19.98
CA THR A 493 -68.91 -17.74 19.26
C THR A 493 -69.03 -18.54 17.95
N ALA A 494 -67.93 -18.68 17.21
CA ALA A 494 -67.92 -19.50 16.00
C ALA A 494 -68.13 -21.00 16.31
N ASP A 495 -67.52 -21.51 17.36
CA ASP A 495 -67.68 -22.86 17.81
C ASP A 495 -69.13 -23.10 18.29
N ALA A 496 -69.70 -22.18 19.09
CA ALA A 496 -71.09 -22.24 19.51
C ALA A 496 -72.05 -22.21 18.31
N GLN A 497 -71.79 -21.33 17.32
CA GLN A 497 -72.58 -21.30 16.09
C GLN A 497 -72.42 -22.60 15.28
N ARG A 498 -71.22 -23.15 15.25
CA ARG A 498 -70.95 -24.42 14.56
C ARG A 498 -71.69 -25.58 15.22
N ASP A 499 -71.75 -25.58 16.56
CA ASP A 499 -72.50 -26.59 17.31
C ASP A 499 -74.04 -26.43 17.05
N ILE A 500 -74.53 -25.19 17.01
CA ILE A 500 -75.93 -24.92 16.66
C ILE A 500 -76.24 -25.39 15.23
N VAL A 501 -75.36 -25.05 14.26
CA VAL A 501 -75.53 -25.46 12.87
C VAL A 501 -75.44 -26.99 12.73
N THR A 502 -74.51 -27.62 13.42
CA THR A 502 -74.39 -29.11 13.41
C THR A 502 -75.63 -29.76 14.06
N ALA A 503 -76.12 -29.18 15.14
CA ALA A 503 -77.39 -29.66 15.75
C ALA A 503 -78.58 -29.45 14.82
N GLN A 504 -78.67 -28.29 14.12
CA GLN A 504 -79.76 -28.03 13.15
C GLN A 504 -79.66 -28.98 11.94
N VAL A 505 -78.44 -29.19 11.42
CA VAL A 505 -78.22 -30.18 10.33
C VAL A 505 -78.54 -31.54 10.79
N ALA A 506 -78.22 -31.98 12.01
CA ALA A 506 -78.56 -33.28 12.56
C ALA A 506 -80.08 -33.48 12.68
N VAL A 507 -80.82 -32.43 13.12
CA VAL A 507 -82.27 -32.43 13.19
C VAL A 507 -82.91 -32.51 11.79
N GLN A 508 -82.38 -31.76 10.82
CA GLN A 508 -82.84 -31.81 9.42
C GLN A 508 -82.53 -33.16 8.78
N THR A 509 -81.32 -33.65 8.99
CA THR A 509 -80.99 -35.03 8.45
C THR A 509 -81.81 -36.13 9.10
N ALA A 510 -82.14 -36.02 10.40
CA ALA A 510 -83.04 -36.93 11.06
C ALA A 510 -84.47 -36.89 10.49
N LYS A 511 -85.01 -35.68 10.25
CA LYS A 511 -86.34 -35.48 9.59
C LYS A 511 -86.33 -36.04 8.17
N LEU A 512 -85.32 -35.70 7.38
CA LEU A 512 -85.19 -36.27 6.02
C LEU A 512 -85.03 -37.78 6.00
N ALA A 513 -84.31 -38.35 7.00
CA ALA A 513 -84.18 -39.80 7.15
C ALA A 513 -85.50 -40.46 7.53
N GLU A 514 -86.35 -39.79 8.35
CA GLU A 514 -87.68 -40.22 8.70
C GLU A 514 -88.60 -40.16 7.49
N GLU A 515 -88.62 -39.04 6.75
CA GLU A 515 -89.39 -38.92 5.49
C GLU A 515 -88.95 -39.96 4.43
N ARG A 516 -87.62 -40.17 4.34
CA ARG A 516 -87.05 -41.18 3.44
C ARG A 516 -87.53 -42.60 3.81
N LYS A 517 -87.47 -42.96 5.11
CA LYS A 517 -87.96 -44.24 5.59
C LYS A 517 -89.46 -44.45 5.35
N GLN A 518 -90.26 -43.38 5.53
CA GLN A 518 -91.69 -43.39 5.20
C GLN A 518 -91.91 -43.57 3.70
N ALA A 519 -91.12 -42.87 2.87
CA ALA A 519 -91.20 -42.99 1.41
C ALA A 519 -90.72 -44.38 0.90
N GLU A 520 -89.62 -44.88 1.49
CA GLU A 520 -89.13 -46.26 1.21
C GLU A 520 -90.11 -47.29 1.61
N GLY A 521 -90.73 -47.21 2.80
CA GLY A 521 -91.78 -48.12 3.23
C GLY A 521 -93.04 -48.07 2.35
N HIS A 522 -93.37 -46.86 1.85
CA HIS A 522 -94.50 -46.73 0.90
C HIS A 522 -94.15 -47.28 -0.48
N ALA A 523 -92.93 -47.06 -0.95
CA ALA A 523 -92.46 -47.64 -2.22
C ALA A 523 -92.30 -49.16 -2.18
N GLU A 524 -91.81 -49.68 -1.03
CA GLU A 524 -91.68 -51.15 -0.83
C GLU A 524 -93.03 -51.81 -0.76
N ARG A 525 -94.00 -51.18 -0.15
CA ARG A 525 -95.39 -51.72 -0.14
C ARG A 525 -96.01 -51.74 -1.54
N LEU A 526 -95.87 -50.64 -2.32
CA LEU A 526 -96.32 -50.62 -3.71
C LEU A 526 -95.59 -51.65 -4.59
N PHE A 527 -94.27 -51.77 -4.38
CA PHE A 527 -93.46 -52.74 -5.11
C PHE A 527 -93.86 -54.19 -4.80
N LEU A 528 -94.16 -54.53 -3.54
CA LEU A 528 -94.63 -55.81 -3.12
C LEU A 528 -96.03 -56.11 -3.64
N GLU A 529 -96.91 -55.10 -3.68
CA GLU A 529 -98.29 -55.25 -4.31
C GLU A 529 -98.18 -55.48 -5.80
N GLU A 530 -97.35 -54.74 -6.51
CA GLU A 530 -97.10 -54.93 -7.95
C GLU A 530 -96.41 -56.28 -8.25
N GLN A 531 -95.51 -56.70 -7.40
CA GLN A 531 -94.79 -57.94 -7.50
C GLN A 531 -95.71 -59.13 -7.26
N ALA A 532 -96.63 -59.04 -6.29
CA ALA A 532 -97.64 -60.02 -6.03
C ALA A 532 -98.65 -60.15 -7.18
N ALA A 533 -99.02 -58.99 -7.77
CA ALA A 533 -99.89 -58.97 -8.98
C ALA A 533 -99.20 -59.61 -10.20
N GLY A 534 -97.89 -59.28 -10.36
CA GLY A 534 -97.08 -59.88 -11.43
C GLY A 534 -96.85 -61.40 -11.29
N GLN A 535 -96.63 -61.84 -10.04
CA GLN A 535 -96.53 -63.31 -9.76
C GLN A 535 -97.78 -64.05 -9.97
N THR A 536 -98.95 -63.45 -9.64
CA THR A 536 -100.25 -64.08 -9.94
C THR A 536 -100.55 -64.13 -11.45
N ALA A 537 -100.13 -63.13 -12.20
CA ALA A 537 -100.23 -63.09 -13.65
C ALA A 537 -99.28 -64.16 -14.31
N GLN A 538 -98.05 -64.27 -13.81
CA GLN A 538 -97.11 -65.29 -14.29
C GLN A 538 -97.54 -66.73 -13.95
N ALA A 539 -98.10 -66.98 -12.77
CA ALA A 539 -98.59 -68.25 -12.35
C ALA A 539 -99.81 -68.74 -13.21
N ASN A 540 -100.58 -67.79 -13.72
CA ASN A 540 -101.73 -68.10 -14.59
C ASN A 540 -101.37 -68.42 -16.05
N VAL A 541 -100.16 -67.97 -16.53
CA VAL A 541 -99.73 -68.12 -17.94
C VAL A 541 -98.73 -69.31 -18.11
N LEU A 542 -97.88 -69.57 -17.16
CA LEU A 542 -96.72 -70.50 -17.30
C LEU A 542 -96.82 -71.78 -16.47
N GLY A 543 -97.87 -71.95 -15.65
CA GLY A 543 -98.05 -73.13 -14.78
C GLY A 543 -97.15 -73.10 -13.54
N LYS A 544 -97.61 -73.55 -12.38
CA LYS A 544 -96.95 -73.39 -11.06
C LYS A 544 -95.56 -74.05 -10.97
N GLU A 545 -95.25 -75.07 -11.76
CA GLU A 545 -93.95 -75.74 -11.72
C GLU A 545 -92.81 -74.97 -12.41
N SER A 546 -93.11 -74.29 -13.51
CA SER A 546 -92.12 -73.49 -14.27
C SER A 546 -91.69 -72.18 -13.55
N VAL A 547 -92.58 -71.62 -12.76
CA VAL A 547 -92.27 -70.41 -11.94
C VAL A 547 -91.35 -70.75 -10.77
N LEU A 548 -91.48 -71.96 -10.21
CA LEU A 548 -90.63 -72.41 -9.10
C LEU A 548 -89.19 -72.63 -9.54
N GLN A 549 -88.98 -73.20 -10.79
CA GLN A 549 -87.62 -73.35 -11.36
C GLN A 549 -86.98 -72.03 -11.70
N LEU A 550 -87.72 -71.04 -12.15
CA LEU A 550 -87.25 -69.71 -12.46
C LEU A 550 -86.85 -68.93 -11.20
N GLN A 551 -87.61 -69.11 -10.09
CA GLN A 551 -87.25 -68.53 -8.79
C GLN A 551 -86.03 -69.19 -8.17
N GLN A 552 -85.83 -70.49 -8.29
CA GLN A 552 -84.64 -71.17 -7.80
C GLN A 552 -83.39 -70.76 -8.55
N THR A 553 -83.44 -70.56 -9.88
CA THR A 553 -82.32 -70.06 -10.68
C THR A 553 -81.97 -68.63 -10.36
N LYS A 554 -82.98 -67.75 -10.07
CA LYS A 554 -82.77 -66.39 -9.70
C LYS A 554 -82.13 -66.22 -8.31
N LEU A 555 -82.55 -67.04 -7.35
CA LEU A 555 -82.00 -67.12 -6.01
C LEU A 555 -80.52 -67.59 -6.02
N LEU A 556 -80.19 -68.52 -6.93
CA LEU A 556 -78.84 -69.03 -7.09
C LEU A 556 -77.90 -68.01 -7.72
N LEU A 557 -78.38 -67.17 -8.64
CA LEU A 557 -77.66 -66.08 -9.25
C LEU A 557 -77.43 -64.92 -8.25
N GLU A 558 -78.45 -64.68 -7.39
CA GLU A 558 -78.35 -63.65 -6.36
C GLU A 558 -77.38 -64.03 -5.22
N LEU A 559 -77.34 -65.32 -4.87
CA LEU A 559 -76.40 -65.86 -3.88
C LEU A 559 -74.96 -65.86 -4.39
N LEU A 560 -74.73 -66.04 -5.70
CA LEU A 560 -73.47 -65.96 -6.39
C LEU A 560 -72.99 -64.45 -6.48
N GLY A 561 -73.91 -63.49 -6.56
CA GLY A 561 -73.64 -62.08 -6.58
C GLY A 561 -73.29 -61.52 -5.20
N GLN A 562 -73.82 -62.06 -4.10
CA GLN A 562 -73.59 -61.65 -2.73
C GLN A 562 -72.28 -62.20 -2.12
N HIS A 563 -71.72 -63.27 -2.68
CA HIS A 563 -70.47 -63.91 -2.24
C HIS A 563 -69.44 -64.04 -3.36
N PRO A 564 -68.73 -62.92 -3.72
CA PRO A 564 -67.74 -62.97 -4.79
C PRO A 564 -66.54 -63.86 -4.47
N GLU A 565 -66.34 -64.21 -3.22
CA GLU A 565 -65.28 -65.12 -2.74
C GLU A 565 -65.44 -66.56 -3.25
N LEU A 566 -66.64 -67.02 -3.63
CA LEU A 566 -66.87 -68.33 -4.18
C LEU A 566 -66.48 -68.44 -5.67
N VAL A 567 -66.36 -67.34 -6.36
CA VAL A 567 -65.98 -67.32 -7.79
C VAL A 567 -64.42 -67.28 -7.94
N ALA A 568 -63.71 -66.95 -6.91
CA ALA A 568 -62.23 -66.83 -6.94
C ALA A 568 -61.51 -68.18 -6.95
N ASN A 569 -62.21 -69.28 -6.68
CA ASN A 569 -61.60 -70.64 -6.62
C ASN A 569 -61.85 -71.52 -7.87
N LEU A 570 -62.42 -70.96 -8.92
CA LEU A 570 -62.61 -71.72 -10.20
C LEU A 570 -61.43 -71.39 -11.14
N LYS A 571 -60.48 -72.33 -11.25
CA LYS A 571 -59.40 -72.31 -12.24
C LYS A 571 -59.97 -72.50 -13.64
N LEU A 572 -59.94 -71.40 -14.43
CA LEU A 572 -60.21 -71.49 -15.87
C LEU A 572 -58.87 -71.36 -16.63
N PRO A 573 -58.66 -72.10 -17.72
CA PRO A 573 -57.40 -72.15 -18.45
C PRO A 573 -57.17 -70.87 -19.26
N GLN A 574 -55.87 -70.42 -19.28
CA GLN A 574 -55.40 -69.30 -20.05
C GLN A 574 -55.50 -69.55 -21.56
N VAL A 575 -56.14 -68.64 -22.26
CA VAL A 575 -55.99 -68.54 -23.71
C VAL A 575 -55.27 -67.20 -24.03
N TYR A 576 -54.07 -67.33 -24.61
CA TYR A 576 -53.29 -66.21 -25.16
C TYR A 576 -53.96 -65.71 -26.45
N VAL A 577 -54.20 -64.42 -26.54
CA VAL A 577 -54.31 -63.73 -27.83
C VAL A 577 -53.47 -62.47 -27.80
N ALA A 578 -52.46 -62.49 -28.66
CA ALA A 578 -51.58 -61.35 -28.93
C ALA A 578 -52.31 -60.29 -29.77
N GLY A 579 -52.02 -59.03 -29.45
CA GLY A 579 -52.45 -57.93 -30.33
C GLY A 579 -52.32 -56.57 -29.67
N SER A 580 -51.29 -55.94 -30.04
CA SER A 580 -50.89 -54.51 -29.89
C SER A 580 -51.98 -53.50 -29.65
N ALA A 581 -51.75 -52.55 -28.73
CA ALA A 581 -51.67 -51.13 -28.99
C ALA A 581 -51.44 -50.32 -27.70
N GLN A 582 -50.50 -49.46 -27.83
CA GLN A 582 -50.03 -48.44 -26.90
C GLN A 582 -51.12 -47.50 -26.35
N GLY A 583 -50.88 -47.05 -25.15
CA GLY A 583 -51.41 -45.76 -24.70
C GLY A 583 -52.47 -45.83 -23.61
N GLY A 584 -52.11 -45.77 -22.36
CA GLY A 584 -53.10 -45.49 -21.32
C GLY A 584 -52.72 -45.70 -19.85
N LEU A 585 -51.45 -45.89 -19.54
CA LEU A 585 -51.08 -46.15 -18.14
C LEU A 585 -50.07 -45.11 -17.53
N GLU A 586 -49.70 -44.08 -18.28
CA GLU A 586 -48.81 -43.03 -17.74
C GLU A 586 -49.55 -41.87 -17.07
N ALA A 587 -50.85 -41.76 -17.23
CA ALA A 587 -51.62 -40.66 -16.63
C ALA A 587 -52.05 -40.89 -15.17
N ALA A 588 -51.99 -42.13 -14.68
CA ALA A 588 -52.41 -42.44 -13.31
C ALA A 588 -51.29 -42.35 -12.26
N ALA A 589 -50.01 -42.38 -12.67
CA ALA A 589 -48.89 -42.32 -11.73
C ALA A 589 -48.49 -40.89 -11.33
N ALA A 590 -48.93 -39.85 -12.04
CA ALA A 590 -48.55 -38.45 -11.77
C ALA A 590 -49.38 -37.77 -10.66
N ILE A 591 -50.50 -38.35 -10.25
CA ILE A 591 -51.40 -37.71 -9.26
C ILE A 591 -51.11 -38.16 -7.82
N PHE A 592 -50.41 -39.27 -7.59
CA PHE A 592 -50.10 -39.76 -6.24
C PHE A 592 -48.71 -39.39 -5.72
N GLY A 593 -47.88 -38.70 -6.51
CA GLY A 593 -46.48 -38.31 -6.15
C GLY A 593 -46.33 -36.98 -5.41
N SER A 594 -47.39 -36.20 -5.23
CA SER A 594 -47.29 -34.83 -4.69
C SER A 594 -47.76 -34.62 -3.25
N MET A 595 -48.08 -35.68 -2.52
CA MET A 595 -48.64 -35.55 -1.18
C MET A 595 -47.85 -36.19 -0.03
N VAL A 596 -46.51 -36.32 -0.13
CA VAL A 596 -45.72 -36.68 1.08
C VAL A 596 -44.35 -35.99 1.00
N ARG A 597 -44.24 -34.84 1.64
CA ARG A 597 -42.94 -34.33 2.17
C ARG A 597 -43.10 -34.02 3.65
N PRO A 598 -42.36 -34.65 4.53
CA PRO A 598 -42.24 -34.16 5.90
C PRO A 598 -41.15 -33.10 5.98
N GLU A 599 -41.47 -31.98 6.65
CA GLU A 599 -40.51 -31.00 7.15
C GLU A 599 -39.52 -31.65 8.10
N THR A 600 -38.26 -31.40 7.90
CA THR A 600 -37.26 -31.51 8.97
C THR A 600 -36.59 -30.14 9.18
N GLN A 601 -36.70 -29.71 10.43
CA GLN A 601 -36.01 -28.58 11.07
C GLN A 601 -34.48 -28.64 10.89
N LYS A 602 -33.92 -27.53 10.63
CA LYS A 602 -32.81 -26.99 11.42
C LYS A 602 -32.82 -25.48 11.35
#